data_278a3f6edc9e3d4872361f4f4e04e6d4
#
_entry.id   278a3f6edc9e3d4872361f4f4e04e6d4
#
_cell.length_a   1.000
_cell.length_b   1.000
_cell.length_c   1.000
_cell.angle_alpha   90.00
_cell.angle_beta   90.00
_cell.angle_gamma   90.00
#
_symmetry.space_group_name_H-M   'P 1'
#
loop_
_entity.id
_entity.type
_entity.pdbx_description
1 polymer ?
#
loop_
_entity_poly.entity_id
_entity_poly.type
_entity_poly.pdbx_seq_one_letter_code
_entity_poly.pdbx_strand_id
1 'polypeptide(L)'
;MRKEENCIILELGDQLYRYDLGDNLPDNWSTDYYSPEYITPQYGRKNKIGAFFFYNDCRAAKQTLAQAIHNQTKKGHKYDLGTITYCEVTDEIRLLDLQTGLYQCSNIISVLLELDIDIISDRFYNYPFKQSYSILANAVDSLYSENLNTRLEASREINQFFKQYPPLLGQSLTDFGNGEPFKEMLQSKNYEGYVFMENLISDTFCLFNSNKITSPIHKIVYVESDKELQELIKAIGISSNKSDM
;
A
#
# COMPACT_ATOMS: atom_id res chain seq x y z
N MET A 1 12.04 14.73 2.78
CA MET A 1 11.76 13.73 1.73
C MET A 1 12.14 14.28 0.38
N ARG A 2 12.93 13.56 -0.40
CA ARG A 2 13.43 13.95 -1.73
C ARG A 2 13.02 12.89 -2.76
N LYS A 3 12.62 13.33 -3.95
CA LYS A 3 12.30 12.45 -5.07
C LYS A 3 13.45 12.44 -6.06
N GLU A 4 13.89 11.25 -6.43
CA GLU A 4 14.85 11.00 -7.51
C GLU A 4 14.13 10.27 -8.66
N GLU A 5 14.81 9.99 -9.78
CA GLU A 5 14.19 9.48 -11.01
C GLU A 5 13.27 8.25 -10.78
N ASN A 6 13.76 7.30 -9.98
CA ASN A 6 13.08 6.02 -9.75
C ASN A 6 12.85 5.71 -8.27
N CYS A 7 13.14 6.64 -7.39
CA CYS A 7 13.03 6.38 -5.95
C CYS A 7 12.61 7.62 -5.16
N ILE A 8 12.14 7.35 -3.98
CA ILE A 8 11.91 8.33 -2.94
C ILE A 8 12.96 8.10 -1.86
N ILE A 9 13.61 9.18 -1.48
CA ILE A 9 14.55 9.21 -0.36
C ILE A 9 13.84 9.85 0.83
N LEU A 10 13.65 9.06 1.89
CA LEU A 10 13.27 9.62 3.18
C LEU A 10 14.54 10.16 3.84
N GLU A 11 14.45 11.37 4.38
CA GLU A 11 15.57 12.10 4.96
C GLU A 11 15.42 12.18 6.48
N LEU A 12 16.52 12.43 7.16
CA LEU A 12 16.53 12.64 8.61
C LEU A 12 15.46 13.65 9.04
N GLY A 13 14.63 13.27 9.99
CA GLY A 13 13.54 14.09 10.53
C GLY A 13 12.22 14.00 9.75
N ASP A 14 12.18 13.28 8.62
CA ASP A 14 10.90 13.00 7.97
C ASP A 14 10.00 12.21 8.92
N GLN A 15 8.72 12.59 8.99
CA GLN A 15 7.75 11.93 9.85
C GLN A 15 6.91 10.93 9.06
N LEU A 16 6.71 9.76 9.64
CA LEU A 16 5.89 8.69 9.10
C LEU A 16 4.76 8.36 10.07
N TYR A 17 3.58 8.07 9.52
CA TYR A 17 2.36 7.86 10.27
C TYR A 17 1.71 6.54 9.87
N ARG A 18 1.10 5.86 10.84
CA ARG A 18 0.20 4.73 10.58
C ARG A 18 -1.02 4.84 11.47
N TYR A 19 -2.07 4.11 11.14
CA TYR A 19 -3.23 3.95 12.00
C TYR A 19 -3.37 2.51 12.47
N ASP A 20 -4.05 2.36 13.60
CA ASP A 20 -4.48 1.07 14.11
C ASP A 20 -5.86 1.23 14.78
N LEU A 21 -6.70 0.18 14.73
CA LEU A 21 -7.95 0.14 15.47
C LEU A 21 -7.69 -0.27 16.92
N GLY A 22 -8.26 0.49 17.87
CA GLY A 22 -8.03 0.24 19.30
C GLY A 22 -6.73 0.88 19.81
N ASP A 23 -6.27 0.44 20.97
CA ASP A 23 -5.14 0.98 21.72
C ASP A 23 -4.12 -0.09 22.19
N ASN A 24 -4.34 -1.35 21.85
CA ASN A 24 -3.46 -2.45 22.24
C ASN A 24 -2.29 -2.60 21.24
N LEU A 25 -1.34 -1.69 21.31
CA LEU A 25 -0.18 -1.64 20.43
C LEU A 25 1.11 -2.03 21.15
N PRO A 26 2.07 -2.65 20.43
CA PRO A 26 3.37 -2.97 21.02
C PRO A 26 4.21 -1.70 21.18
N ASP A 27 5.00 -1.63 22.26
CA ASP A 27 5.92 -0.52 22.54
C ASP A 27 7.07 -0.42 21.52
N ASN A 28 7.32 -1.50 20.78
CA ASN A 28 8.37 -1.58 19.78
C ASN A 28 7.81 -1.99 18.41
N TRP A 29 8.50 -1.62 17.35
CA TRP A 29 8.15 -2.07 16.02
C TRP A 29 8.17 -3.60 15.92
N SER A 30 7.08 -4.17 15.45
CA SER A 30 6.95 -5.61 15.22
C SER A 30 6.21 -5.86 13.91
N THR A 31 6.79 -6.70 13.06
CA THR A 31 6.15 -7.17 11.83
C THR A 31 5.15 -8.30 12.11
N ASP A 32 5.14 -8.82 13.33
CA ASP A 32 4.18 -9.84 13.79
C ASP A 32 2.89 -9.24 14.35
N TYR A 33 2.86 -7.91 14.53
CA TYR A 33 1.66 -7.23 14.99
C TYR A 33 0.69 -6.97 13.82
N TYR A 34 -0.57 -7.27 14.05
CA TYR A 34 -1.67 -7.04 13.11
C TYR A 34 -2.78 -6.24 13.75
N SER A 35 -3.25 -5.25 13.02
CA SER A 35 -4.50 -4.59 13.38
C SER A 35 -5.64 -5.62 13.36
N PRO A 36 -6.56 -5.60 14.35
CA PRO A 36 -7.66 -6.57 14.48
C PRO A 36 -8.53 -6.71 13.22
N GLU A 37 -8.61 -5.69 12.38
CA GLU A 37 -9.38 -5.69 11.14
C GLU A 37 -8.85 -6.67 10.09
N TYR A 38 -7.58 -7.04 10.16
CA TYR A 38 -6.94 -8.00 9.25
C TYR A 38 -6.97 -9.43 9.78
N ILE A 39 -7.38 -9.63 11.04
CA ILE A 39 -7.56 -10.95 11.65
C ILE A 39 -8.94 -11.50 11.28
N THR A 40 -9.19 -11.70 9.99
CA THR A 40 -10.40 -12.41 9.55
C THR A 40 -10.04 -13.76 8.97
N PRO A 41 -10.89 -14.79 9.15
CA PRO A 41 -10.66 -16.11 8.56
C PRO A 41 -10.46 -16.09 7.03
N GLN A 42 -11.05 -15.10 6.36
CA GLN A 42 -10.95 -14.94 4.90
C GLN A 42 -9.61 -14.38 4.46
N TYR A 43 -8.95 -13.57 5.32
CA TYR A 43 -7.69 -12.96 4.96
C TYR A 43 -6.51 -13.64 5.64
N GLY A 44 -6.68 -14.38 6.73
CA GLY A 44 -5.65 -15.25 7.38
C GLY A 44 -4.24 -14.65 7.42
N ARG A 45 -4.14 -13.32 7.27
CA ARG A 45 -2.99 -12.69 6.72
C ARG A 45 -2.18 -12.03 7.76
N LYS A 46 -1.19 -12.61 7.85
CA LYS A 46 0.07 -12.12 8.36
C LYS A 46 0.64 -11.13 7.37
N ASN A 47 1.33 -10.14 7.86
CA ASN A 47 2.24 -9.28 7.12
C ASN A 47 3.35 -10.17 6.52
N LYS A 48 3.04 -10.81 5.40
CA LYS A 48 3.84 -11.88 4.83
C LYS A 48 5.17 -11.38 4.30
N ILE A 49 5.20 -10.15 3.79
CA ILE A 49 6.43 -9.51 3.33
C ILE A 49 7.34 -9.10 4.52
N GLY A 50 6.83 -9.12 5.74
CA GLY A 50 7.58 -8.70 6.92
C GLY A 50 8.06 -7.25 6.81
N ALA A 51 7.14 -6.32 6.56
CA ALA A 51 7.45 -4.92 6.37
C ALA A 51 6.53 -4.02 7.20
N PHE A 52 6.90 -2.77 7.37
CA PHE A 52 6.12 -1.74 8.06
C PHE A 52 5.49 -0.81 7.02
N PHE A 53 4.21 -0.47 7.21
CA PHE A 53 3.44 0.36 6.30
C PHE A 53 3.10 1.68 6.95
N PHE A 54 3.39 2.78 6.26
CA PHE A 54 3.21 4.14 6.76
C PHE A 54 2.61 5.06 5.69
N TYR A 55 2.11 6.20 6.15
CA TYR A 55 1.79 7.38 5.35
C TYR A 55 2.77 8.50 5.71
N ASN A 56 3.04 9.40 4.79
CA ASN A 56 3.85 10.59 5.05
C ASN A 56 3.04 11.77 5.60
N ASP A 57 1.73 11.59 5.78
CA ASP A 57 0.81 12.61 6.25
C ASP A 57 -0.12 12.05 7.34
N CYS A 58 -0.17 12.73 8.48
CA CYS A 58 -1.06 12.40 9.60
C CYS A 58 -2.53 12.40 9.19
N ARG A 59 -2.94 13.29 8.28
CA ARG A 59 -4.32 13.36 7.77
C ARG A 59 -4.67 12.12 6.96
N ALA A 60 -3.76 11.61 6.13
CA ALA A 60 -3.96 10.39 5.39
C ALA A 60 -4.14 9.17 6.33
N ALA A 61 -3.32 9.08 7.39
CA ALA A 61 -3.51 8.06 8.42
C ALA A 61 -4.87 8.17 9.11
N LYS A 62 -5.33 9.37 9.45
CA LYS A 62 -6.68 9.60 10.01
C LYS A 62 -7.80 9.26 9.03
N GLN A 63 -7.67 9.60 7.76
CA GLN A 63 -8.65 9.27 6.73
C GLN A 63 -8.80 7.76 6.60
N THR A 64 -7.69 7.04 6.61
CA THR A 64 -7.71 5.57 6.53
C THR A 64 -8.25 4.95 7.81
N LEU A 65 -7.95 5.51 8.99
CA LEU A 65 -8.59 5.11 10.25
C LEU A 65 -10.11 5.29 10.19
N ALA A 66 -10.59 6.44 9.68
CA ALA A 66 -12.03 6.69 9.51
C ALA A 66 -12.68 5.65 8.60
N GLN A 67 -12.02 5.30 7.49
CA GLN A 67 -12.48 4.27 6.57
C GLN A 67 -12.53 2.90 7.24
N ALA A 68 -11.50 2.54 8.01
CA ALA A 68 -11.44 1.28 8.75
C ALA A 68 -12.58 1.18 9.78
N ILE A 69 -12.80 2.23 10.60
CA ILE A 69 -13.91 2.29 11.57
C ILE A 69 -15.26 2.14 10.84
N HIS A 70 -15.48 2.88 9.75
CA HIS A 70 -16.70 2.79 8.98
C HIS A 70 -16.96 1.38 8.45
N ASN A 71 -15.94 0.75 7.86
CA ASN A 71 -16.02 -0.61 7.32
C ASN A 71 -16.31 -1.65 8.41
N GLN A 72 -15.70 -1.51 9.59
CA GLN A 72 -15.96 -2.40 10.72
C GLN A 72 -17.36 -2.19 11.32
N THR A 73 -17.83 -0.95 11.37
CA THR A 73 -19.21 -0.63 11.80
C THR A 73 -20.25 -1.29 10.88
N LYS A 74 -20.03 -1.27 9.57
CA LYS A 74 -20.89 -2.01 8.61
C LYS A 74 -20.92 -3.52 8.86
N LYS A 75 -19.86 -4.08 9.42
CA LYS A 75 -19.76 -5.50 9.81
C LYS A 75 -20.32 -5.79 11.22
N GLY A 76 -20.85 -4.78 11.91
CA GLY A 76 -21.40 -4.89 13.26
C GLY A 76 -20.36 -4.75 14.39
N HIS A 77 -19.13 -4.36 14.08
CA HIS A 77 -18.10 -4.11 15.08
C HIS A 77 -18.03 -2.60 15.39
N LYS A 78 -18.13 -2.23 16.66
CA LYS A 78 -18.02 -0.85 17.11
C LYS A 78 -16.61 -0.57 17.64
N TYR A 79 -16.00 0.52 17.16
CA TYR A 79 -14.75 1.04 17.67
C TYR A 79 -14.95 2.46 18.16
N ASP A 80 -14.74 2.69 19.45
CA ASP A 80 -14.89 4.00 20.09
C ASP A 80 -13.58 4.80 20.08
N LEU A 81 -12.46 4.13 19.72
CA LEU A 81 -11.15 4.73 19.59
C LEU A 81 -10.30 4.02 18.54
N GLY A 82 -9.31 4.73 18.07
CA GLY A 82 -8.21 4.20 17.28
C GLY A 82 -6.90 4.86 17.72
N THR A 83 -5.81 4.45 17.12
CA THR A 83 -4.50 5.03 17.41
C THR A 83 -3.85 5.53 16.13
N ILE A 84 -3.27 6.72 16.20
CA ILE A 84 -2.31 7.21 15.21
C ILE A 84 -0.92 7.04 15.81
N THR A 85 -0.12 6.19 15.19
CA THR A 85 1.27 5.98 15.54
C THR A 85 2.15 6.77 14.60
N TYR A 86 3.17 7.43 15.13
CA TYR A 86 4.15 8.13 14.32
C TYR A 86 5.58 7.83 14.77
N CYS A 87 6.51 8.02 13.86
CA CYS A 87 7.95 7.95 14.08
C CYS A 87 8.67 8.97 13.20
N GLU A 88 9.94 9.19 13.50
CA GLU A 88 10.83 10.02 12.71
C GLU A 88 11.93 9.17 12.07
N VAL A 89 12.30 9.52 10.86
CA VAL A 89 13.44 8.92 10.15
C VAL A 89 14.73 9.40 10.80
N THR A 90 15.60 8.47 11.17
CA THR A 90 16.87 8.73 11.87
C THR A 90 18.09 8.67 10.95
N ASP A 91 17.94 8.10 9.77
CA ASP A 91 18.97 8.01 8.72
C ASP A 91 18.28 7.88 7.37
N GLU A 92 18.98 8.22 6.29
CA GLU A 92 18.43 8.17 4.92
C GLU A 92 17.93 6.76 4.57
N ILE A 93 16.69 6.68 4.04
CA ILE A 93 16.05 5.44 3.59
C ILE A 93 15.69 5.58 2.11
N ARG A 94 16.14 4.63 1.30
CA ARG A 94 15.89 4.60 -0.14
C ARG A 94 14.76 3.65 -0.49
N LEU A 95 13.69 4.17 -1.06
CA LEU A 95 12.47 3.43 -1.43
C LEU A 95 12.27 3.43 -2.95
N LEU A 96 11.94 2.30 -3.54
CA LEU A 96 11.51 2.27 -4.94
C LEU A 96 10.17 3.00 -5.08
N ASP A 97 10.10 3.98 -5.98
CA ASP A 97 8.85 4.64 -6.33
C ASP A 97 8.08 3.80 -7.34
N LEU A 98 7.16 2.95 -6.87
CA LEU A 98 6.28 2.19 -7.77
C LEU A 98 5.22 3.08 -8.37
N GLN A 99 4.64 3.97 -7.58
CA GLN A 99 3.52 4.77 -8.03
C GLN A 99 3.16 5.89 -7.05
N THR A 100 4.01 6.89 -6.94
CA THR A 100 3.61 8.12 -6.29
C THR A 100 2.85 9.00 -7.28
N GLY A 101 1.54 9.06 -7.10
CA GLY A 101 0.63 9.76 -8.00
C GLY A 101 0.20 8.91 -9.21
N LEU A 102 -0.94 9.27 -9.78
CA LEU A 102 -1.69 8.55 -10.82
C LEU A 102 -0.94 8.35 -12.16
N TYR A 103 0.31 8.81 -12.30
CA TYR A 103 0.91 8.99 -13.63
C TYR A 103 2.30 8.39 -13.84
N GLN A 104 2.91 7.76 -12.84
CA GLN A 104 4.28 7.24 -12.97
C GLN A 104 4.31 5.71 -12.96
N CYS A 105 4.19 5.13 -14.15
CA CYS A 105 4.17 3.68 -14.33
C CYS A 105 5.47 3.09 -14.94
N SER A 106 6.51 3.89 -15.17
CA SER A 106 7.74 3.40 -15.82
C SER A 106 8.44 2.31 -15.00
N ASN A 107 8.48 2.46 -13.69
CA ASN A 107 9.10 1.49 -12.79
C ASN A 107 8.32 0.18 -12.68
N ILE A 108 7.01 0.21 -12.90
CA ILE A 108 6.15 -0.97 -12.88
C ILE A 108 6.57 -1.96 -13.94
N ILE A 109 6.78 -1.51 -15.16
CA ILE A 109 7.18 -2.39 -16.28
C ILE A 109 8.53 -3.02 -15.99
N SER A 110 9.49 -2.25 -15.46
CA SER A 110 10.80 -2.78 -15.07
C SER A 110 10.68 -3.87 -14.01
N VAL A 111 9.85 -3.66 -12.99
CA VAL A 111 9.60 -4.65 -11.94
C VAL A 111 8.93 -5.90 -12.51
N LEU A 112 7.94 -5.73 -13.38
CA LEU A 112 7.23 -6.85 -14.01
C LEU A 112 8.15 -7.69 -14.89
N LEU A 113 9.09 -7.07 -15.61
CA LEU A 113 10.08 -7.78 -16.44
C LEU A 113 11.11 -8.57 -15.64
N GLU A 114 11.34 -8.23 -14.38
CA GLU A 114 12.30 -8.91 -13.52
C GLU A 114 11.67 -10.01 -12.67
N LEU A 115 10.39 -9.91 -12.39
CA LEU A 115 9.63 -10.90 -11.64
C LEU A 115 8.97 -11.89 -12.60
N ASP A 116 8.86 -13.14 -12.17
CA ASP A 116 8.04 -14.12 -12.86
C ASP A 116 6.55 -13.75 -12.75
N ILE A 117 6.00 -13.28 -13.88
CA ILE A 117 4.71 -12.63 -13.94
C ILE A 117 3.54 -13.62 -13.89
N ASP A 118 3.74 -14.86 -14.21
CA ASP A 118 2.69 -15.88 -14.13
C ASP A 118 2.08 -15.92 -12.74
N ILE A 119 2.86 -15.55 -11.77
CA ILE A 119 2.49 -15.54 -10.37
C ILE A 119 1.75 -14.27 -9.94
N ILE A 120 2.05 -13.12 -10.55
CA ILE A 120 1.25 -11.90 -10.38
C ILE A 120 -0.12 -12.11 -11.01
N SER A 121 -0.17 -12.82 -12.14
CA SER A 121 -1.36 -13.09 -12.91
C SER A 121 -2.40 -13.93 -12.16
N ASP A 122 -2.03 -14.95 -11.45
CA ASP A 122 -2.93 -15.80 -10.66
C ASP A 122 -3.76 -15.02 -9.64
N ARG A 123 -3.25 -13.92 -9.17
CA ARG A 123 -3.94 -13.09 -8.19
C ARG A 123 -4.94 -12.14 -8.80
N PHE A 124 -4.64 -11.56 -9.94
CA PHE A 124 -5.59 -10.74 -10.70
C PHE A 124 -6.80 -11.55 -11.16
N TYR A 125 -6.63 -12.87 -11.38
CA TYR A 125 -7.73 -13.77 -11.76
C TYR A 125 -8.84 -13.87 -10.70
N ASN A 126 -8.52 -13.72 -9.43
CA ASN A 126 -9.46 -13.83 -8.32
C ASN A 126 -10.10 -12.49 -7.91
N TYR A 127 -9.72 -11.37 -8.54
CA TYR A 127 -10.33 -10.06 -8.31
C TYR A 127 -11.58 -9.86 -9.19
N PRO A 128 -12.50 -8.91 -8.82
CA PRO A 128 -13.72 -8.65 -9.60
C PRO A 128 -13.48 -8.21 -11.05
N PHE A 129 -12.24 -8.12 -11.49
CA PHE A 129 -11.79 -7.63 -12.78
C PHE A 129 -11.39 -8.72 -13.78
N LYS A 130 -12.04 -9.87 -13.76
CA LYS A 130 -11.75 -10.99 -14.66
C LYS A 130 -11.59 -10.63 -16.15
N GLN A 131 -12.32 -9.63 -16.63
CA GLN A 131 -12.22 -9.19 -18.04
C GLN A 131 -10.95 -8.38 -18.31
N SER A 132 -10.46 -7.64 -17.32
CA SER A 132 -9.24 -6.83 -17.46
C SER A 132 -7.97 -7.67 -17.31
N TYR A 133 -8.09 -8.83 -16.68
CA TYR A 133 -7.00 -9.77 -16.47
C TYR A 133 -6.43 -10.33 -17.78
N SER A 134 -7.28 -10.79 -18.69
CA SER A 134 -6.82 -11.34 -19.98
C SER A 134 -6.07 -10.31 -20.82
N ILE A 135 -6.47 -9.04 -20.72
CA ILE A 135 -5.78 -7.92 -21.38
C ILE A 135 -4.40 -7.73 -20.78
N LEU A 136 -4.30 -7.71 -19.45
CA LEU A 136 -3.02 -7.55 -18.76
C LEU A 136 -2.08 -8.73 -19.02
N ALA A 137 -2.56 -9.96 -18.94
CA ALA A 137 -1.77 -11.16 -19.22
C ALA A 137 -1.21 -11.16 -20.64
N ASN A 138 -2.04 -10.89 -21.65
CA ASN A 138 -1.62 -10.80 -23.04
C ASN A 138 -0.60 -9.65 -23.26
N ALA A 139 -0.81 -8.52 -22.60
CA ALA A 139 0.12 -7.38 -22.70
C ALA A 139 1.48 -7.74 -22.08
N VAL A 140 1.47 -8.46 -20.96
CA VAL A 140 2.69 -8.92 -20.31
C VAL A 140 3.45 -9.90 -21.18
N ASP A 141 2.79 -10.94 -21.73
CA ASP A 141 3.42 -11.87 -22.67
C ASP A 141 4.03 -11.15 -23.86
N SER A 142 3.35 -10.10 -24.33
CA SER A 142 3.81 -9.26 -25.46
C SER A 142 5.04 -8.43 -25.16
N LEU A 143 5.41 -8.20 -23.89
CA LEU A 143 6.68 -7.53 -23.53
C LEU A 143 7.91 -8.36 -23.92
N TYR A 144 7.78 -9.66 -24.06
CA TYR A 144 8.86 -10.55 -24.48
C TYR A 144 8.94 -10.72 -26.00
N SER A 145 8.08 -10.07 -26.77
CA SER A 145 8.09 -10.13 -28.24
C SER A 145 9.41 -9.58 -28.81
N GLU A 146 9.91 -10.21 -29.86
CA GLU A 146 11.06 -9.67 -30.62
C GLU A 146 10.72 -8.39 -31.35
N ASN A 147 9.44 -8.15 -31.65
CA ASN A 147 8.97 -6.96 -32.34
C ASN A 147 8.88 -5.76 -31.39
N LEU A 148 9.65 -4.71 -31.70
CA LEU A 148 9.68 -3.49 -30.89
C LEU A 148 8.31 -2.81 -30.78
N ASN A 149 7.53 -2.76 -31.87
CA ASN A 149 6.22 -2.11 -31.85
C ASN A 149 5.25 -2.85 -30.91
N THR A 150 5.28 -4.19 -30.94
CA THR A 150 4.47 -5.04 -30.04
C THR A 150 4.83 -4.76 -28.57
N ARG A 151 6.12 -4.66 -28.25
CA ARG A 151 6.56 -4.31 -26.89
C ARG A 151 6.10 -2.92 -26.44
N LEU A 152 6.16 -1.94 -27.35
CA LEU A 152 5.71 -0.58 -27.06
C LEU A 152 4.19 -0.50 -26.83
N GLU A 153 3.41 -1.24 -27.61
CA GLU A 153 1.96 -1.35 -27.40
C GLU A 153 1.65 -2.02 -26.06
N ALA A 154 2.28 -3.16 -25.77
CA ALA A 154 2.15 -3.86 -24.50
C ALA A 154 2.49 -2.95 -23.31
N SER A 155 3.58 -2.19 -23.39
CA SER A 155 3.95 -1.21 -22.35
C SER A 155 2.88 -0.15 -22.13
N ARG A 156 2.24 0.32 -23.21
CA ARG A 156 1.13 1.30 -23.11
C ARG A 156 -0.11 0.70 -22.48
N GLU A 157 -0.47 -0.51 -22.84
CA GLU A 157 -1.62 -1.23 -22.25
C GLU A 157 -1.43 -1.47 -20.76
N ILE A 158 -0.25 -1.94 -20.34
CA ILE A 158 0.09 -2.14 -18.93
C ILE A 158 0.02 -0.81 -18.16
N ASN A 159 0.61 0.25 -18.70
CA ASN A 159 0.54 1.57 -18.10
C ASN A 159 -0.90 2.08 -17.97
N GLN A 160 -1.72 1.88 -18.98
CA GLN A 160 -3.12 2.28 -18.98
C GLN A 160 -3.91 1.49 -17.94
N PHE A 161 -3.67 0.19 -17.81
CA PHE A 161 -4.29 -0.66 -16.81
C PHE A 161 -4.00 -0.18 -15.40
N PHE A 162 -2.73 0.06 -15.05
CA PHE A 162 -2.37 0.49 -13.70
C PHE A 162 -2.75 1.95 -13.40
N LYS A 163 -2.88 2.81 -14.41
CA LYS A 163 -3.51 4.14 -14.26
C LYS A 163 -4.98 4.03 -13.84
N GLN A 164 -5.67 3.03 -14.36
CA GLN A 164 -7.07 2.77 -14.03
C GLN A 164 -7.26 2.14 -12.64
N TYR A 165 -6.30 1.29 -12.24
CA TYR A 165 -6.34 0.52 -11.00
C TYR A 165 -5.04 0.64 -10.18
N PRO A 166 -4.68 1.85 -9.72
CA PRO A 166 -3.39 2.12 -9.08
C PRO A 166 -3.05 1.22 -7.89
N PRO A 167 -4.00 0.85 -7.01
CA PRO A 167 -3.69 0.05 -5.83
C PRO A 167 -3.29 -1.40 -6.13
N LEU A 168 -3.69 -1.93 -7.28
CA LEU A 168 -3.57 -3.36 -7.56
C LEU A 168 -2.13 -3.86 -7.60
N LEU A 169 -1.22 -3.10 -8.20
CA LEU A 169 0.15 -3.56 -8.35
C LEU A 169 0.86 -3.71 -7.01
N GLY A 170 0.86 -2.65 -6.21
CA GLY A 170 1.53 -2.67 -4.91
C GLY A 170 1.00 -3.77 -4.00
N GLN A 171 -0.32 -3.96 -3.97
CA GLN A 171 -0.95 -5.04 -3.22
C GLN A 171 -0.55 -6.43 -3.76
N SER A 172 -0.52 -6.61 -5.07
CA SER A 172 -0.15 -7.87 -5.70
C SER A 172 1.29 -8.26 -5.41
N LEU A 173 2.22 -7.32 -5.55
CA LEU A 173 3.63 -7.52 -5.24
C LEU A 173 3.87 -7.81 -3.76
N THR A 174 3.16 -7.11 -2.88
CA THR A 174 3.23 -7.31 -1.41
C THR A 174 2.78 -8.70 -1.00
N ASP A 175 1.83 -9.26 -1.71
CA ASP A 175 1.19 -10.52 -1.34
C ASP A 175 1.77 -11.74 -2.08
N PHE A 176 2.42 -11.53 -3.21
CA PHE A 176 2.98 -12.58 -4.03
C PHE A 176 4.10 -13.35 -3.32
N GLY A 177 4.03 -14.69 -3.32
CA GLY A 177 5.03 -15.53 -2.67
C GLY A 177 5.39 -15.08 -1.24
N ASN A 178 4.41 -14.52 -0.51
CA ASN A 178 4.59 -13.80 0.75
C ASN A 178 5.42 -12.50 0.63
N GLY A 179 5.54 -11.93 -0.56
CA GLY A 179 6.33 -10.75 -0.86
C GLY A 179 7.85 -11.01 -0.93
N GLU A 180 8.31 -12.23 -0.67
CA GLU A 180 9.74 -12.56 -0.64
C GLU A 180 10.46 -12.28 -1.95
N PRO A 181 10.01 -12.76 -3.13
CA PRO A 181 10.72 -12.50 -4.38
C PRO A 181 10.86 -11.01 -4.69
N PHE A 182 9.81 -10.24 -4.41
CA PHE A 182 9.84 -8.79 -4.59
C PHE A 182 10.78 -8.10 -3.62
N LYS A 183 10.76 -8.49 -2.35
CA LYS A 183 11.66 -7.97 -1.32
C LYS A 183 13.12 -8.26 -1.63
N GLU A 184 13.45 -9.50 -2.02
CA GLU A 184 14.81 -9.90 -2.41
C GLU A 184 15.31 -9.10 -3.60
N MET A 185 14.47 -8.93 -4.63
CA MET A 185 14.79 -8.12 -5.79
C MET A 185 15.11 -6.67 -5.40
N LEU A 186 14.30 -6.05 -4.54
CA LEU A 186 14.53 -4.69 -4.08
C LEU A 186 15.81 -4.56 -3.26
N GLN A 187 16.05 -5.48 -2.34
CA GLN A 187 17.24 -5.48 -1.50
C GLN A 187 18.52 -5.69 -2.32
N SER A 188 18.49 -6.52 -3.36
CA SER A 188 19.62 -6.70 -4.29
C SER A 188 19.99 -5.42 -5.04
N LYS A 189 19.05 -4.48 -5.15
CA LYS A 189 19.22 -3.15 -5.78
C LYS A 189 19.44 -2.02 -4.76
N ASN A 190 19.71 -2.37 -3.51
CA ASN A 190 19.89 -1.42 -2.40
C ASN A 190 18.67 -0.55 -2.11
N TYR A 191 17.46 -1.07 -2.33
CA TYR A 191 16.26 -0.46 -1.81
C TYR A 191 15.91 -1.05 -0.43
N GLU A 192 15.50 -0.21 0.49
CA GLU A 192 15.10 -0.58 1.85
C GLU A 192 13.58 -0.71 2.00
N GLY A 193 12.87 -0.58 0.88
CA GLY A 193 11.44 -0.65 0.79
C GLY A 193 10.93 -0.09 -0.53
N TYR A 194 9.65 0.25 -0.57
CA TYR A 194 8.99 0.80 -1.74
C TYR A 194 7.83 1.71 -1.36
N VAL A 195 7.39 2.53 -2.31
CA VAL A 195 6.20 3.38 -2.19
C VAL A 195 5.19 2.95 -3.23
N PHE A 196 3.95 2.77 -2.82
CA PHE A 196 2.84 2.41 -3.71
C PHE A 196 1.54 3.07 -3.26
N MET A 197 0.57 3.13 -4.15
CA MET A 197 -0.77 3.59 -3.82
C MET A 197 -1.62 2.40 -3.36
N GLU A 198 -1.84 2.26 -2.07
CA GLU A 198 -2.71 1.21 -1.51
C GLU A 198 -4.20 1.57 -1.65
N ASN A 199 -4.49 2.84 -1.56
CA ASN A 199 -5.84 3.39 -1.70
C ASN A 199 -5.77 4.70 -2.51
N LEU A 200 -6.91 5.26 -2.87
CA LEU A 200 -6.96 6.51 -3.64
C LEU A 200 -6.77 7.77 -2.78
N ILE A 201 -6.36 7.62 -1.53
CA ILE A 201 -6.22 8.71 -0.57
C ILE A 201 -4.79 9.22 -0.55
N SER A 202 -3.81 8.30 -0.47
CA SER A 202 -2.41 8.65 -0.25
C SER A 202 -1.48 7.52 -0.66
N ASP A 203 -0.23 7.87 -0.88
CA ASP A 203 0.86 6.92 -1.07
C ASP A 203 1.16 6.20 0.25
N THR A 204 1.44 4.90 0.16
CA THR A 204 1.84 4.05 1.27
C THR A 204 3.32 3.75 1.16
N PHE A 205 4.05 4.04 2.22
CA PHE A 205 5.48 3.83 2.37
C PHE A 205 5.71 2.50 3.09
N CYS A 206 6.36 1.58 2.42
CA CYS A 206 6.65 0.26 2.93
C CYS A 206 8.14 0.15 3.24
N LEU A 207 8.49 -0.10 4.51
CA LEU A 207 9.87 -0.24 4.99
C LEU A 207 10.14 -1.69 5.42
N PHE A 208 11.25 -2.28 4.96
CA PHE A 208 11.59 -3.67 5.29
C PHE A 208 12.19 -3.85 6.69
N ASN A 209 12.65 -2.77 7.32
CA ASN A 209 13.16 -2.80 8.67
C ASN A 209 12.89 -1.47 9.39
N SER A 210 13.09 -1.45 10.69
CA SER A 210 12.84 -0.28 11.55
C SER A 210 14.12 0.33 12.14
N ASN A 211 15.30 -0.08 11.67
CA ASN A 211 16.59 0.36 12.26
C ASN A 211 16.93 1.84 11.98
N LYS A 212 16.25 2.45 11.02
CA LYS A 212 16.42 3.87 10.63
C LYS A 212 15.21 4.74 10.95
N ILE A 213 14.37 4.30 11.87
CA ILE A 213 13.26 5.09 12.39
C ILE A 213 13.25 5.03 13.92
N THR A 214 12.73 6.06 14.56
CA THR A 214 12.57 6.09 16.02
C THR A 214 11.58 5.03 16.50
N SER A 215 11.58 4.73 17.80
CA SER A 215 10.51 3.93 18.42
C SER A 215 9.14 4.54 18.13
N PRO A 216 8.08 3.71 18.09
CA PRO A 216 6.74 4.20 17.82
C PRO A 216 6.25 5.12 18.93
N ILE A 217 5.60 6.22 18.55
CA ILE A 217 4.89 7.11 19.47
C ILE A 217 3.40 7.01 19.18
N HIS A 218 2.64 6.52 20.15
CA HIS A 218 1.21 6.26 20.00
C HIS A 218 0.37 7.43 20.51
N LYS A 219 -0.58 7.87 19.70
CA LYS A 219 -1.58 8.86 20.05
C LYS A 219 -2.97 8.26 19.92
N ILE A 220 -3.63 8.02 21.04
CA ILE A 220 -5.01 7.54 21.06
C ILE A 220 -5.93 8.66 20.58
N VAL A 221 -6.86 8.29 19.69
CA VAL A 221 -7.86 9.17 19.10
C VAL A 221 -9.24 8.60 19.42
N TYR A 222 -10.00 9.32 20.21
CA TYR A 222 -11.38 8.93 20.58
C TYR A 222 -12.37 9.45 19.54
N VAL A 223 -13.20 8.57 18.99
CA VAL A 223 -14.18 8.89 17.97
C VAL A 223 -15.14 9.98 18.44
N GLU A 224 -15.56 9.94 19.71
CA GLU A 224 -16.54 10.92 20.26
C GLU A 224 -15.97 12.33 20.44
N SER A 225 -14.67 12.46 20.64
CA SER A 225 -14.03 13.76 20.94
C SER A 225 -13.23 14.35 19.77
N ASP A 226 -12.78 13.55 18.81
CA ASP A 226 -12.05 14.04 17.63
C ASP A 226 -13.03 14.46 16.52
N LYS A 227 -13.25 15.78 16.42
CA LYS A 227 -14.17 16.37 15.43
C LYS A 227 -13.79 16.04 13.99
N GLU A 228 -12.49 16.06 13.69
CA GLU A 228 -11.98 15.76 12.34
C GLU A 228 -12.29 14.29 11.96
N LEU A 229 -12.04 13.35 12.87
CA LEU A 229 -12.35 11.95 12.66
C LEU A 229 -13.86 11.71 12.47
N GLN A 230 -14.70 12.37 13.26
CA GLN A 230 -16.16 12.30 13.11
C GLN A 230 -16.61 12.81 11.74
N GLU A 231 -16.08 13.94 11.28
CA GLU A 231 -16.39 14.51 9.97
C GLU A 231 -15.96 13.57 8.83
N LEU A 232 -14.80 12.96 8.94
CA LEU A 232 -14.28 11.98 7.98
C LEU A 232 -15.18 10.73 7.91
N ILE A 233 -15.54 10.15 9.05
CA ILE A 233 -16.45 8.97 9.11
C ILE A 233 -17.81 9.31 8.48
N LYS A 234 -18.35 10.49 8.79
CA LYS A 234 -19.63 10.95 8.23
C LYS A 234 -19.56 11.16 6.72
N ALA A 235 -18.48 11.77 6.21
CA ALA A 235 -18.27 11.99 4.78
C ALA A 235 -18.20 10.66 4.00
N ILE A 236 -17.50 9.66 4.54
CA ILE A 236 -17.41 8.31 3.98
C ILE A 236 -18.80 7.66 3.91
N GLY A 237 -19.60 7.76 4.99
CA GLY A 237 -20.95 7.23 5.04
C GLY A 237 -21.89 7.83 3.98
N ILE A 238 -21.76 9.11 3.69
CA ILE A 238 -22.56 9.80 2.65
C ILE A 238 -22.14 9.35 1.24
N SER A 239 -20.84 9.16 1.01
CA SER A 239 -20.30 8.74 -0.30
C SER A 239 -20.72 7.30 -0.63
N SER A 240 -20.73 6.40 0.35
CA SER A 240 -21.12 5.00 0.13
C SER A 240 -22.59 4.83 -0.20
N ASN A 241 -23.49 5.68 0.33
CA ASN A 241 -24.91 5.64 0.02
C ASN A 241 -25.27 6.16 -1.38
N LYS A 242 -24.34 6.89 -2.04
CA LYS A 242 -24.53 7.38 -3.42
C LYS A 242 -24.05 6.39 -4.48
N SER A 243 -23.17 5.45 -4.13
CA SER A 243 -22.71 4.41 -5.06
C SER A 243 -23.63 3.21 -5.14
N ASP A 244 -24.60 3.10 -4.22
CA ASP A 244 -25.59 2.01 -4.17
C ASP A 244 -26.93 2.39 -4.83
N MET A 245 -27.01 3.58 -5.45
CA MET A 245 -28.14 4.06 -6.27
C MET A 245 -27.74 4.09 -7.75
#